data_de315682f0608510b8ee3d4c38a8a1b5
#
_entry.id   de315682f0608510b8ee3d4c38a8a1b5
#
_cell.length_a   1.000
_cell.length_b   1.000
_cell.length_c   1.000
_cell.angle_alpha   90.00
_cell.angle_beta   90.00
_cell.angle_gamma   90.00
#
_symmetry.space_group_name_H-M   'P 1'
#
loop_
_entity.id
_entity.type
_entity.pdbx_description
1 polymer ?
#
loop_
_entity_poly.entity_id
_entity_poly.type
_entity_poly.pdbx_seq_one_letter_code
_entity_poly.pdbx_strand_id
1 'polypeptide(L)'
;MRGATLCAIAVVIVALTWYPSPHPKAGFDPSWQIALHLIAAEHLHFGSDVVFTYGPLGFVLFPQTVTGTTWAIAFVVTFVLRALLVLLVIGATRRATGHIIPAVAAGYVCAATLGPLVTIPGMLAGLSAIVLIQQPPTPRRLRWMVACALGAAAAACLLIKLDGGVIATISLGLAAWFQGPRGVRALGQFVGGYAVAFVGGWLATGNRLSDIPAWLRWSRHMVSGYTEGAMFTDARVGPGWHFTVFFGALALVVVGAWWSWRGRTRAERLALWTVLGLICWVEFKHGFVRHDTHVAGTLLAIGLVPLTLRWRRRYLGWVALAASSLGLVGALNAMDSDPWKRLQPTGARELAHETRMLVDPARRRHAIAQARAAVRRELAIDPAVIDAIGEGPVHVAPQETSAVWAYDLNWRPLPQFQSFSTWTGGLDRLNAARLESPDGPPVVLRQSTARLDRHNPVFESPQENMALICDYRQVRMVGRWEVLRRTENRCGAERLLATVRVRGTESVTIPTGHSDELVFARIRWNPGLVWRVRSFIYRPSTMPEIALPEGPSLQTYRIPRALLGGPLLLHAPDDLVLPHRLRQVLDLRTIRLVHLDGATVDFFARTVTPYGP
;
A
#
# COMPACT_ATOMS: atom_id res chain seq x y z
N MET A 1 5.37 -27.14 -29.40
CA MET A 1 4.04 -26.53 -29.15
C MET A 1 4.04 -25.10 -29.67
N ARG A 2 3.00 -24.72 -30.39
CA ARG A 2 2.81 -23.36 -30.93
C ARG A 2 2.51 -22.38 -29.79
N GLY A 3 2.85 -21.12 -29.94
CA GLY A 3 2.59 -20.09 -28.90
C GLY A 3 1.13 -20.02 -28.46
N ALA A 4 0.19 -20.15 -29.40
CA ALA A 4 -1.25 -20.20 -29.13
C ALA A 4 -1.66 -21.29 -28.14
N THR A 5 -1.03 -22.49 -28.22
CA THR A 5 -1.31 -23.59 -27.27
C THR A 5 -0.88 -23.25 -25.85
N LEU A 6 0.26 -22.56 -25.67
CA LEU A 6 0.71 -22.12 -24.34
C LEU A 6 -0.22 -21.05 -23.76
N CYS A 7 -0.68 -20.11 -24.59
CA CYS A 7 -1.67 -19.12 -24.16
C CYS A 7 -2.98 -19.79 -23.72
N ALA A 8 -3.49 -20.76 -24.49
CA ALA A 8 -4.69 -21.49 -24.11
C ALA A 8 -4.53 -22.24 -22.76
N ILE A 9 -3.39 -22.90 -22.54
CA ILE A 9 -3.07 -23.56 -21.28
C ILE A 9 -3.05 -22.54 -20.13
N ALA A 10 -2.41 -21.39 -20.31
CA ALA A 10 -2.37 -20.35 -19.28
C ALA A 10 -3.77 -19.83 -18.93
N VAL A 11 -4.63 -19.61 -19.93
CA VAL A 11 -6.02 -19.21 -19.73
C VAL A 11 -6.80 -20.26 -18.94
N VAL A 12 -6.66 -21.54 -19.29
CA VAL A 12 -7.31 -22.65 -18.56
C VAL A 12 -6.82 -22.72 -17.12
N ILE A 13 -5.52 -22.61 -16.89
CA ILE A 13 -4.95 -22.59 -15.53
C ILE A 13 -5.54 -21.44 -14.71
N VAL A 14 -5.57 -20.23 -15.26
CA VAL A 14 -6.15 -19.07 -14.57
C VAL A 14 -7.63 -19.31 -14.27
N ALA A 15 -8.37 -19.91 -15.21
CA ALA A 15 -9.78 -20.24 -14.99
C ALA A 15 -9.97 -21.24 -13.84
N LEU A 16 -9.18 -22.30 -13.80
CA LEU A 16 -9.26 -23.33 -12.75
C LEU A 16 -8.86 -22.83 -11.36
N THR A 17 -7.94 -21.87 -11.32
CA THR A 17 -7.39 -21.30 -10.08
C THR A 17 -7.93 -19.88 -9.78
N TRP A 18 -8.99 -19.46 -10.48
CA TRP A 18 -9.58 -18.15 -10.26
C TRP A 18 -10.05 -18.00 -8.82
N TYR A 19 -9.57 -16.99 -8.15
CA TYR A 19 -10.05 -16.62 -6.84
C TYR A 19 -11.13 -15.56 -7.02
N PRO A 20 -12.32 -15.71 -6.41
CA PRO A 20 -13.41 -14.76 -6.60
C PRO A 20 -13.00 -13.35 -6.20
N SER A 21 -13.52 -12.40 -6.94
CA SER A 21 -13.32 -10.98 -6.64
C SER A 21 -13.79 -10.68 -5.21
N PRO A 22 -12.98 -10.00 -4.41
CA PRO A 22 -13.39 -9.66 -3.05
C PRO A 22 -14.63 -8.77 -3.11
N HIS A 23 -15.68 -9.15 -2.38
CA HIS A 23 -16.85 -8.28 -2.24
C HIS A 23 -16.48 -7.03 -1.42
N PRO A 24 -17.03 -5.86 -1.77
CA PRO A 24 -16.94 -4.67 -0.93
C PRO A 24 -17.40 -4.98 0.49
N LYS A 25 -16.63 -4.54 1.49
CA LYS A 25 -16.89 -4.76 2.93
C LYS A 25 -16.52 -3.50 3.70
N ALA A 26 -16.99 -3.40 4.94
CA ALA A 26 -16.45 -2.47 5.90
C ALA A 26 -15.06 -2.92 6.39
N GLY A 27 -14.30 -2.01 7.00
CA GLY A 27 -13.02 -2.27 7.61
C GLY A 27 -11.85 -1.60 6.91
N PHE A 28 -10.66 -1.75 7.48
CA PHE A 28 -9.47 -0.99 7.09
C PHE A 28 -9.07 -1.19 5.62
N ASP A 29 -8.73 -2.43 5.23
CA ASP A 29 -8.27 -2.73 3.88
C ASP A 29 -9.38 -2.61 2.82
N PRO A 30 -10.59 -3.14 3.04
CA PRO A 30 -11.68 -2.97 2.07
C PRO A 30 -12.02 -1.50 1.80
N SER A 31 -11.95 -0.63 2.80
CA SER A 31 -12.29 0.79 2.66
C SER A 31 -11.38 1.53 1.70
N TRP A 32 -10.06 1.38 1.79
CA TRP A 32 -9.18 2.05 0.82
C TRP A 32 -9.26 1.42 -0.58
N GLN A 33 -9.57 0.13 -0.69
CA GLN A 33 -9.81 -0.50 -1.98
C GLN A 33 -11.06 0.08 -2.64
N ILE A 34 -12.15 0.26 -1.89
CA ILE A 34 -13.35 0.96 -2.35
C ILE A 34 -13.01 2.41 -2.73
N ALA A 35 -12.22 3.11 -1.91
CA ALA A 35 -11.80 4.48 -2.19
C ALA A 35 -11.09 4.62 -3.54
N LEU A 36 -10.22 3.69 -3.92
CA LEU A 36 -9.56 3.71 -5.23
C LEU A 36 -10.55 3.67 -6.39
N HIS A 37 -11.64 2.91 -6.26
CA HIS A 37 -12.71 2.89 -7.26
C HIS A 37 -13.52 4.20 -7.29
N LEU A 38 -13.79 4.79 -6.11
CA LEU A 38 -14.48 6.09 -6.01
C LEU A 38 -13.63 7.21 -6.59
N ILE A 39 -12.34 7.28 -6.25
CA ILE A 39 -11.38 8.26 -6.81
C ILE A 39 -11.41 8.22 -8.34
N ALA A 40 -11.37 7.02 -8.93
CA ALA A 40 -11.41 6.86 -10.37
C ALA A 40 -12.78 7.21 -10.98
N ALA A 41 -13.89 6.91 -10.28
CA ALA A 41 -15.25 7.16 -10.76
C ALA A 41 -15.66 8.63 -10.63
N GLU A 42 -15.20 9.31 -9.58
CA GLU A 42 -15.50 10.71 -9.28
C GLU A 42 -14.44 11.67 -9.86
N HIS A 43 -13.43 11.12 -10.57
CA HIS A 43 -12.34 11.89 -11.17
C HIS A 43 -11.58 12.78 -10.19
N LEU A 44 -11.36 12.29 -8.96
CA LEU A 44 -10.53 12.99 -7.98
C LEU A 44 -9.06 12.97 -8.40
N HIS A 45 -8.39 14.11 -8.28
CA HIS A 45 -7.05 14.30 -8.80
C HIS A 45 -5.97 13.82 -7.83
N PHE A 46 -5.08 12.96 -8.29
CA PHE A 46 -3.91 12.56 -7.52
C PHE A 46 -2.90 13.72 -7.40
N GLY A 47 -2.50 13.99 -6.17
CA GLY A 47 -1.56 15.08 -5.84
C GLY A 47 -2.24 16.31 -5.26
N SER A 48 -3.41 16.69 -5.74
CA SER A 48 -4.20 17.83 -5.24
C SER A 48 -5.34 17.40 -4.30
N ASP A 49 -6.16 16.41 -4.71
CA ASP A 49 -7.30 15.96 -3.92
C ASP A 49 -6.95 14.74 -3.08
N VAL A 50 -6.14 13.82 -3.63
CA VAL A 50 -5.76 12.58 -2.95
C VAL A 50 -4.28 12.26 -3.11
N VAL A 51 -3.72 11.64 -2.07
CA VAL A 51 -2.36 11.11 -2.01
C VAL A 51 -2.43 9.70 -1.43
N PHE A 52 -1.89 8.72 -2.16
CA PHE A 52 -1.88 7.35 -1.69
C PHE A 52 -0.70 6.55 -2.25
N THR A 53 -0.44 5.36 -1.70
CA THR A 53 0.64 4.46 -2.19
C THR A 53 0.36 3.87 -3.56
N TYR A 54 -0.91 3.78 -3.93
CA TYR A 54 -1.37 3.44 -5.29
C TYR A 54 -1.54 4.72 -6.11
N GLY A 55 -1.36 4.60 -7.41
CA GLY A 55 -1.59 5.68 -8.35
C GLY A 55 -3.00 5.65 -8.94
N PRO A 56 -3.26 6.48 -9.97
CA PRO A 56 -4.59 6.64 -10.59
C PRO A 56 -5.18 5.34 -11.15
N LEU A 57 -4.36 4.38 -11.54
CA LEU A 57 -4.78 3.05 -11.99
C LEU A 57 -4.75 2.00 -10.86
N GLY A 58 -4.61 2.39 -9.60
CA GLY A 58 -4.51 1.47 -8.47
C GLY A 58 -5.71 0.52 -8.32
N PHE A 59 -6.90 0.99 -8.68
CA PHE A 59 -8.14 0.21 -8.62
C PHE A 59 -8.10 -1.07 -9.48
N VAL A 60 -7.28 -1.13 -10.53
CA VAL A 60 -7.24 -2.28 -11.45
C VAL A 60 -6.74 -3.58 -10.80
N LEU A 61 -6.11 -3.50 -9.62
CA LEU A 61 -5.68 -4.67 -8.87
C LEU A 61 -6.79 -5.27 -7.97
N PHE A 62 -7.90 -4.55 -7.81
CA PHE A 62 -8.97 -4.90 -6.88
C PHE A 62 -10.31 -4.95 -7.62
N PRO A 63 -10.67 -6.08 -8.28
CA PRO A 63 -11.91 -6.17 -9.02
C PRO A 63 -13.14 -6.25 -8.10
N GLN A 64 -13.40 -5.18 -7.32
CA GLN A 64 -14.54 -5.08 -6.42
C GLN A 64 -15.76 -4.46 -7.13
N THR A 65 -16.95 -4.95 -6.81
CA THR A 65 -18.23 -4.48 -7.37
C THR A 65 -18.67 -3.14 -6.77
N VAL A 66 -17.79 -2.11 -6.86
CA VAL A 66 -18.06 -0.74 -6.38
C VAL A 66 -18.81 0.05 -7.46
N THR A 67 -18.25 0.13 -8.67
CA THR A 67 -18.92 0.67 -9.86
C THR A 67 -18.82 -0.32 -11.01
N GLY A 68 -19.75 -0.23 -11.96
CA GLY A 68 -19.79 -1.18 -13.08
C GLY A 68 -18.57 -1.07 -14.00
N THR A 69 -18.09 0.15 -14.25
CA THR A 69 -16.98 0.42 -15.17
C THR A 69 -15.65 0.05 -14.55
N THR A 70 -15.37 0.54 -13.34
CA THR A 70 -14.07 0.30 -12.69
C THR A 70 -13.89 -1.17 -12.34
N TRP A 71 -14.98 -1.87 -11.95
CA TRP A 71 -14.97 -3.32 -11.75
C TRP A 71 -14.62 -4.08 -13.03
N ALA A 72 -15.26 -3.75 -14.15
CA ALA A 72 -15.03 -4.45 -15.41
C ALA A 72 -13.58 -4.29 -15.89
N ILE A 73 -13.03 -3.08 -15.80
CA ILE A 73 -11.61 -2.81 -16.12
C ILE A 73 -10.70 -3.62 -15.19
N ALA A 74 -10.94 -3.57 -13.88
CA ALA A 74 -10.13 -4.28 -12.89
C ALA A 74 -10.18 -5.80 -13.09
N PHE A 75 -11.35 -6.36 -13.39
CA PHE A 75 -11.52 -7.77 -13.70
C PHE A 75 -10.67 -8.21 -14.90
N VAL A 76 -10.78 -7.48 -16.02
CA VAL A 76 -10.01 -7.79 -17.24
C VAL A 76 -8.50 -7.65 -17.01
N VAL A 77 -8.06 -6.57 -16.37
CA VAL A 77 -6.63 -6.33 -16.10
C VAL A 77 -6.07 -7.41 -15.16
N THR A 78 -6.78 -7.74 -14.09
CA THR A 78 -6.36 -8.80 -13.16
C THR A 78 -6.25 -10.15 -13.87
N PHE A 79 -7.22 -10.50 -14.72
CA PHE A 79 -7.18 -11.73 -15.52
C PHE A 79 -5.94 -11.75 -16.44
N VAL A 80 -5.68 -10.67 -17.16
CA VAL A 80 -4.54 -10.54 -18.08
C VAL A 80 -3.22 -10.63 -17.31
N LEU A 81 -3.06 -9.93 -16.21
CA LEU A 81 -1.84 -9.98 -15.39
C LEU A 81 -1.54 -11.39 -14.88
N ARG A 82 -2.57 -12.10 -14.40
CA ARG A 82 -2.43 -13.51 -13.95
C ARG A 82 -2.05 -14.42 -15.12
N ALA A 83 -2.70 -14.28 -16.27
CA ALA A 83 -2.40 -15.07 -17.45
C ALA A 83 -0.96 -14.83 -17.96
N LEU A 84 -0.49 -13.59 -17.98
CA LEU A 84 0.88 -13.25 -18.36
C LEU A 84 1.91 -13.84 -17.39
N LEU A 85 1.66 -13.80 -16.08
CA LEU A 85 2.58 -14.38 -15.10
C LEU A 85 2.63 -15.91 -15.23
N VAL A 86 1.47 -16.57 -15.37
CA VAL A 86 1.39 -18.01 -15.60
C VAL A 86 2.12 -18.40 -16.88
N LEU A 87 1.91 -17.65 -17.97
CA LEU A 87 2.59 -17.86 -19.24
C LEU A 87 4.13 -17.71 -19.12
N LEU A 88 4.58 -16.69 -18.37
CA LEU A 88 5.99 -16.50 -18.06
C LEU A 88 6.58 -17.70 -17.31
N VAL A 89 5.88 -18.19 -16.26
CA VAL A 89 6.32 -19.33 -15.45
C VAL A 89 6.35 -20.61 -16.28
N ILE A 90 5.31 -20.90 -17.07
CA ILE A 90 5.29 -22.06 -17.98
C ILE A 90 6.47 -21.97 -18.97
N GLY A 91 6.64 -20.83 -19.62
CA GLY A 91 7.72 -20.62 -20.59
C GLY A 91 9.13 -20.74 -19.98
N ALA A 92 9.31 -20.20 -18.78
CA ALA A 92 10.56 -20.25 -18.03
C ALA A 92 10.88 -21.68 -17.57
N THR A 93 9.92 -22.37 -16.95
CA THR A 93 10.11 -23.76 -16.47
C THR A 93 10.35 -24.72 -17.62
N ARG A 94 9.62 -24.58 -18.73
CA ARG A 94 9.85 -25.39 -19.92
C ARG A 94 11.24 -25.20 -20.50
N ARG A 95 11.74 -23.96 -20.51
CA ARG A 95 13.13 -23.70 -20.95
C ARG A 95 14.16 -24.31 -20.00
N ALA A 96 13.90 -24.23 -18.68
CA ALA A 96 14.80 -24.76 -17.66
C ALA A 96 14.87 -26.31 -17.67
N THR A 97 13.72 -26.98 -17.73
CA THR A 97 13.63 -28.45 -17.62
C THR A 97 13.58 -29.19 -18.95
N GLY A 98 13.12 -28.53 -20.02
CA GLY A 98 12.88 -29.14 -21.34
C GLY A 98 11.51 -29.85 -21.45
N HIS A 99 10.72 -29.91 -20.38
CA HIS A 99 9.48 -30.68 -20.31
C HIS A 99 8.25 -29.78 -20.09
N ILE A 100 7.11 -30.17 -20.68
CA ILE A 100 5.87 -29.39 -20.60
C ILE A 100 5.08 -29.70 -19.32
N ILE A 101 5.08 -30.95 -18.86
CA ILE A 101 4.30 -31.36 -17.67
C ILE A 101 4.72 -30.58 -16.42
N PRO A 102 6.01 -30.57 -16.02
CA PRO A 102 6.44 -29.78 -14.87
C PRO A 102 6.23 -28.28 -15.08
N ALA A 103 6.29 -27.79 -16.32
CA ALA A 103 6.01 -26.39 -16.62
C ALA A 103 4.53 -26.01 -16.37
N VAL A 104 3.62 -26.87 -16.78
CA VAL A 104 2.19 -26.69 -16.52
C VAL A 104 1.88 -26.79 -15.01
N ALA A 105 2.47 -27.77 -14.32
CA ALA A 105 2.34 -27.92 -12.88
C ALA A 105 2.87 -26.68 -12.11
N ALA A 106 4.05 -26.16 -12.47
CA ALA A 106 4.61 -24.94 -11.87
C ALA A 106 3.70 -23.72 -12.13
N GLY A 107 3.17 -23.59 -13.37
CA GLY A 107 2.20 -22.55 -13.71
C GLY A 107 0.92 -22.64 -12.89
N TYR A 108 0.41 -23.85 -12.67
CA TYR A 108 -0.78 -24.11 -11.85
C TYR A 108 -0.56 -23.73 -10.38
N VAL A 109 0.52 -24.22 -9.77
CA VAL A 109 0.86 -23.88 -8.38
C VAL A 109 1.08 -22.38 -8.22
N CYS A 110 1.81 -21.75 -9.16
CA CYS A 110 1.97 -20.30 -9.15
C CYS A 110 0.62 -19.58 -9.20
N ALA A 111 -0.29 -19.98 -10.10
CA ALA A 111 -1.61 -19.35 -10.20
C ALA A 111 -2.44 -19.53 -8.93
N ALA A 112 -2.38 -20.69 -8.29
CA ALA A 112 -3.05 -20.97 -7.02
C ALA A 112 -2.51 -20.12 -5.84
N THR A 113 -1.23 -19.69 -5.92
CA THR A 113 -0.65 -18.75 -4.94
C THR A 113 -1.04 -17.30 -5.17
N LEU A 114 -1.64 -16.97 -6.33
CA LEU A 114 -2.04 -15.60 -6.64
C LEU A 114 -3.37 -15.26 -5.94
N GLY A 115 -3.29 -14.75 -4.72
CA GLY A 115 -4.39 -14.03 -4.09
C GLY A 115 -4.50 -12.59 -4.63
N PRO A 116 -5.04 -11.64 -3.87
CA PRO A 116 -5.00 -10.22 -4.19
C PRO A 116 -3.56 -9.67 -4.01
N LEU A 117 -2.63 -10.15 -4.84
CA LEU A 117 -1.21 -9.81 -4.73
C LEU A 117 -0.94 -8.50 -5.48
N VAL A 118 -0.77 -7.47 -4.72
CA VAL A 118 -0.46 -6.11 -5.18
C VAL A 118 0.93 -5.96 -5.81
N THR A 119 1.79 -6.97 -5.68
CA THR A 119 3.17 -6.98 -6.22
C THR A 119 3.27 -7.56 -7.63
N ILE A 120 2.19 -8.19 -8.15
CA ILE A 120 2.20 -8.87 -9.46
C ILE A 120 2.77 -7.99 -10.59
N PRO A 121 2.37 -6.72 -10.79
CA PRO A 121 2.88 -5.94 -11.91
C PRO A 121 4.40 -5.74 -11.86
N GLY A 122 4.95 -5.35 -10.71
CA GLY A 122 6.38 -5.16 -10.51
C GLY A 122 7.17 -6.46 -10.64
N MET A 123 6.68 -7.53 -10.03
CA MET A 123 7.27 -8.86 -10.11
C MET A 123 7.30 -9.38 -11.56
N LEU A 124 6.18 -9.29 -12.28
CA LEU A 124 6.08 -9.68 -13.68
C LEU A 124 7.08 -8.90 -14.55
N ALA A 125 7.17 -7.59 -14.35
CA ALA A 125 8.10 -6.73 -15.07
C ALA A 125 9.56 -7.12 -14.80
N GLY A 126 9.94 -7.30 -13.54
CA GLY A 126 11.30 -7.66 -13.16
C GLY A 126 11.71 -9.05 -13.66
N LEU A 127 10.87 -10.08 -13.46
CA LEU A 127 11.12 -11.43 -13.96
C LEU A 127 11.21 -11.48 -15.50
N SER A 128 10.31 -10.73 -16.18
CA SER A 128 10.38 -10.59 -17.64
C SER A 128 11.68 -9.93 -18.11
N ALA A 129 12.15 -8.91 -17.41
CA ALA A 129 13.40 -8.25 -17.72
C ALA A 129 14.60 -9.20 -17.61
N ILE A 130 14.69 -10.01 -16.54
CA ILE A 130 15.72 -11.05 -16.40
C ILE A 130 15.70 -11.98 -17.63
N VAL A 131 14.52 -12.44 -18.03
CA VAL A 131 14.36 -13.32 -19.20
C VAL A 131 14.80 -12.62 -20.49
N LEU A 132 14.35 -11.39 -20.72
CA LEU A 132 14.64 -10.63 -21.94
C LEU A 132 16.12 -10.30 -22.09
N ILE A 133 16.80 -9.88 -21.03
CA ILE A 133 18.25 -9.57 -21.06
C ILE A 133 19.08 -10.82 -21.42
N GLN A 134 18.61 -12.00 -21.06
CA GLN A 134 19.28 -13.27 -21.36
C GLN A 134 18.98 -13.84 -22.75
N GLN A 135 18.00 -13.28 -23.47
CA GLN A 135 17.63 -13.71 -24.82
C GLN A 135 18.43 -12.99 -25.90
N PRO A 136 18.53 -13.56 -27.12
CA PRO A 136 19.07 -12.82 -28.27
C PRO A 136 18.18 -11.59 -28.58
N PRO A 137 18.78 -10.56 -29.18
CA PRO A 137 18.04 -9.34 -29.53
C PRO A 137 16.83 -9.64 -30.41
N THR A 138 15.74 -8.90 -30.15
CA THR A 138 14.49 -8.96 -30.95
C THR A 138 14.78 -8.73 -32.44
N PRO A 139 14.07 -9.40 -33.39
CA PRO A 139 14.20 -9.15 -34.80
C PRO A 139 14.06 -7.66 -35.16
N ARG A 140 14.90 -7.16 -36.10
CA ARG A 140 15.02 -5.72 -36.41
C ARG A 140 13.68 -5.01 -36.63
N ARG A 141 12.75 -5.67 -37.30
CA ARG A 141 11.39 -5.12 -37.64
C ARG A 141 10.49 -4.91 -36.42
N LEU A 142 10.72 -5.64 -35.31
CA LEU A 142 9.89 -5.58 -34.09
C LEU A 142 10.52 -4.80 -32.94
N ARG A 143 11.82 -4.42 -33.05
CA ARG A 143 12.56 -3.83 -31.93
C ARG A 143 11.95 -2.58 -31.36
N TRP A 144 11.51 -1.68 -32.22
CA TRP A 144 10.90 -0.42 -31.80
C TRP A 144 9.57 -0.67 -31.07
N MET A 145 8.74 -1.59 -31.59
CA MET A 145 7.47 -1.96 -30.95
C MET A 145 7.69 -2.55 -29.56
N VAL A 146 8.67 -3.46 -29.44
CA VAL A 146 9.00 -4.09 -28.15
C VAL A 146 9.50 -3.03 -27.17
N ALA A 147 10.41 -2.14 -27.57
CA ALA A 147 10.91 -1.10 -26.69
C ALA A 147 9.81 -0.13 -26.23
N CYS A 148 8.93 0.32 -27.16
CA CYS A 148 7.77 1.14 -26.79
C CYS A 148 6.79 0.40 -25.86
N ALA A 149 6.51 -0.88 -26.13
CA ALA A 149 5.62 -1.69 -25.30
C ALA A 149 6.18 -1.89 -23.86
N LEU A 150 7.50 -2.11 -23.75
CA LEU A 150 8.15 -2.19 -22.43
C LEU A 150 8.05 -0.86 -21.67
N GLY A 151 8.21 0.27 -22.38
CA GLY A 151 8.00 1.59 -21.79
C GLY A 151 6.56 1.81 -21.32
N ALA A 152 5.60 1.45 -22.15
CA ALA A 152 4.18 1.55 -21.81
C ALA A 152 3.81 0.67 -20.61
N ALA A 153 4.33 -0.56 -20.55
CA ALA A 153 4.12 -1.46 -19.41
C ALA A 153 4.73 -0.90 -18.11
N ALA A 154 5.92 -0.29 -18.20
CA ALA A 154 6.56 0.35 -17.05
C ALA A 154 5.75 1.54 -16.52
N ALA A 155 5.24 2.39 -17.42
CA ALA A 155 4.37 3.50 -17.07
C ALA A 155 3.05 3.03 -16.42
N ALA A 156 2.42 2.00 -16.98
CA ALA A 156 1.22 1.39 -16.39
C ALA A 156 1.49 0.88 -14.97
N CYS A 157 2.61 0.18 -14.75
CA CYS A 157 3.01 -0.27 -13.41
C CYS A 157 3.15 0.91 -12.42
N LEU A 158 3.74 2.04 -12.85
CA LEU A 158 3.89 3.23 -12.01
C LEU A 158 2.54 3.86 -11.67
N LEU A 159 1.64 3.96 -12.65
CA LEU A 159 0.29 4.47 -12.44
C LEU A 159 -0.57 3.54 -11.58
N ILE A 160 -0.24 2.26 -11.49
CA ILE A 160 -0.90 1.30 -10.60
C ILE A 160 -0.36 1.43 -9.17
N LYS A 161 0.98 1.32 -8.98
CA LYS A 161 1.59 1.34 -7.65
C LYS A 161 3.06 1.79 -7.71
N LEU A 162 3.46 2.65 -6.79
CA LEU A 162 4.77 3.31 -6.82
C LEU A 162 5.94 2.33 -6.80
N ASP A 163 5.95 1.35 -5.88
CA ASP A 163 7.04 0.38 -5.73
C ASP A 163 7.18 -0.53 -6.95
N GLY A 164 6.07 -1.09 -7.44
CA GLY A 164 6.01 -1.87 -8.68
C GLY A 164 6.45 -1.06 -9.89
N GLY A 165 6.10 0.23 -9.93
CA GLY A 165 6.51 1.16 -10.98
C GLY A 165 8.02 1.40 -11.03
N VAL A 166 8.67 1.54 -9.88
CA VAL A 166 10.14 1.67 -9.81
C VAL A 166 10.83 0.42 -10.33
N ILE A 167 10.38 -0.77 -9.87
CA ILE A 167 10.91 -2.05 -10.38
C ILE A 167 10.76 -2.12 -11.89
N ALA A 168 9.55 -1.85 -12.41
CA ALA A 168 9.23 -1.95 -13.83
C ALA A 168 10.04 -0.96 -14.67
N THR A 169 10.14 0.30 -14.25
CA THR A 169 10.84 1.34 -15.01
C THR A 169 12.32 1.01 -15.18
N ILE A 170 12.99 0.65 -14.09
CA ILE A 170 14.43 0.32 -14.13
C ILE A 170 14.65 -1.00 -14.89
N SER A 171 13.90 -2.04 -14.55
CA SER A 171 14.12 -3.38 -15.08
C SER A 171 13.80 -3.48 -16.57
N LEU A 172 12.64 -2.96 -17.01
CA LEU A 172 12.24 -2.98 -18.41
C LEU A 172 13.04 -2.00 -19.25
N GLY A 173 13.50 -0.87 -18.69
CA GLY A 173 14.43 0.04 -19.33
C GLY A 173 15.77 -0.63 -19.65
N LEU A 174 16.34 -1.36 -18.69
CA LEU A 174 17.53 -2.18 -18.91
C LEU A 174 17.27 -3.28 -19.94
N ALA A 175 16.13 -3.96 -19.90
CA ALA A 175 15.78 -4.97 -20.89
C ALA A 175 15.68 -4.35 -22.31
N ALA A 176 15.05 -3.19 -22.45
CA ALA A 176 14.96 -2.47 -23.73
C ALA A 176 16.36 -2.11 -24.28
N TRP A 177 17.28 -1.67 -23.41
CA TRP A 177 18.65 -1.37 -23.79
C TRP A 177 19.34 -2.57 -24.45
N PHE A 178 19.21 -3.77 -23.89
CA PHE A 178 19.88 -4.98 -24.39
C PHE A 178 19.15 -5.66 -25.56
N GLN A 179 17.88 -5.30 -25.82
CA GLN A 179 17.14 -5.82 -26.97
C GLN A 179 17.41 -5.08 -28.28
N GLY A 180 18.13 -3.96 -28.25
CA GLY A 180 18.48 -3.17 -29.44
C GLY A 180 19.97 -3.19 -29.76
N PRO A 181 20.38 -3.05 -31.06
CA PRO A 181 21.81 -2.99 -31.47
C PRO A 181 22.48 -1.68 -31.06
N ARG A 182 21.68 -0.64 -30.81
CA ARG A 182 22.09 0.66 -30.28
C ARG A 182 21.21 0.94 -29.06
N GLY A 183 21.70 0.60 -27.87
CA GLY A 183 20.99 0.72 -26.61
C GLY A 183 20.33 2.10 -26.40
N VAL A 184 21.04 3.19 -26.78
CA VAL A 184 20.53 4.57 -26.70
C VAL A 184 19.24 4.75 -27.50
N ARG A 185 19.16 4.22 -28.74
CA ARG A 185 17.95 4.31 -29.57
C ARG A 185 16.79 3.51 -28.98
N ALA A 186 17.07 2.31 -28.48
CA ALA A 186 16.05 1.48 -27.82
C ALA A 186 15.54 2.13 -26.52
N LEU A 187 16.44 2.77 -25.76
CA LEU A 187 16.06 3.53 -24.57
C LEU A 187 15.22 4.75 -24.92
N GLY A 188 15.55 5.48 -26.01
CA GLY A 188 14.70 6.59 -26.51
C GLY A 188 13.30 6.13 -26.89
N GLN A 189 13.17 4.96 -27.54
CA GLN A 189 11.88 4.34 -27.86
C GLN A 189 11.12 3.89 -26.60
N PHE A 190 11.82 3.33 -25.63
CA PHE A 190 11.24 3.01 -24.32
C PHE A 190 10.70 4.26 -23.63
N VAL A 191 11.48 5.34 -23.56
CA VAL A 191 11.06 6.61 -22.95
C VAL A 191 9.87 7.21 -23.69
N GLY A 192 9.85 7.14 -25.02
CA GLY A 192 8.69 7.59 -25.83
C GLY A 192 7.43 6.79 -25.51
N GLY A 193 7.52 5.45 -25.50
CA GLY A 193 6.40 4.58 -25.12
C GLY A 193 5.94 4.81 -23.67
N TYR A 194 6.90 5.01 -22.77
CA TYR A 194 6.62 5.36 -21.38
C TYR A 194 5.87 6.68 -21.26
N ALA A 195 6.36 7.74 -21.90
CA ALA A 195 5.75 9.06 -21.82
C ALA A 195 4.33 9.06 -22.38
N VAL A 196 4.11 8.44 -23.53
CA VAL A 196 2.77 8.34 -24.14
C VAL A 196 1.81 7.58 -23.24
N ALA A 197 2.22 6.43 -22.70
CA ALA A 197 1.36 5.63 -21.81
C ALA A 197 1.14 6.29 -20.46
N PHE A 198 2.15 6.96 -19.90
CA PHE A 198 2.01 7.70 -18.64
C PHE A 198 1.04 8.87 -18.80
N VAL A 199 1.26 9.73 -19.79
CA VAL A 199 0.39 10.89 -20.04
C VAL A 199 -1.02 10.43 -20.42
N GLY A 200 -1.14 9.45 -21.31
CA GLY A 200 -2.44 8.89 -21.71
C GLY A 200 -3.21 8.28 -20.54
N GLY A 201 -2.56 7.46 -19.72
CA GLY A 201 -3.18 6.85 -18.54
C GLY A 201 -3.52 7.87 -17.44
N TRP A 202 -2.65 8.87 -17.24
CA TRP A 202 -2.88 9.98 -16.32
C TRP A 202 -4.13 10.78 -16.70
N LEU A 203 -4.22 11.20 -17.96
CA LEU A 203 -5.37 11.97 -18.46
C LEU A 203 -6.65 11.13 -18.55
N ALA A 204 -6.55 9.86 -18.93
CA ALA A 204 -7.70 8.95 -19.03
C ALA A 204 -8.39 8.69 -17.67
N THR A 205 -7.67 8.88 -16.57
CA THR A 205 -8.22 8.82 -15.21
C THR A 205 -8.70 10.17 -14.66
N GLY A 206 -8.81 11.19 -15.52
CA GLY A 206 -9.33 12.53 -15.17
C GLY A 206 -8.30 13.48 -14.56
N ASN A 207 -7.06 13.03 -14.31
CA ASN A 207 -6.03 13.85 -13.68
C ASN A 207 -5.50 14.94 -14.64
N ARG A 208 -5.00 16.05 -14.07
CA ARG A 208 -4.39 17.16 -14.81
C ARG A 208 -2.87 17.03 -14.83
N LEU A 209 -2.22 17.44 -15.93
CA LEU A 209 -0.76 17.42 -16.01
C LEU A 209 -0.10 18.32 -14.96
N SER A 210 -0.77 19.39 -14.54
CA SER A 210 -0.35 20.29 -13.45
C SER A 210 -0.24 19.62 -12.10
N ASP A 211 -0.91 18.48 -11.89
CA ASP A 211 -0.92 17.77 -10.59
C ASP A 211 0.29 16.84 -10.43
N ILE A 212 1.00 16.52 -11.53
CA ILE A 212 2.15 15.60 -11.50
C ILE A 212 3.24 16.05 -10.52
N PRO A 213 3.68 17.33 -10.46
CA PRO A 213 4.69 17.74 -9.49
C PRO A 213 4.24 17.56 -8.03
N ALA A 214 2.98 17.85 -7.73
CA ALA A 214 2.41 17.63 -6.40
C ALA A 214 2.34 16.14 -6.07
N TRP A 215 1.85 15.31 -7.01
CA TRP A 215 1.83 13.85 -6.84
C TRP A 215 3.22 13.27 -6.57
N LEU A 216 4.24 13.65 -7.31
CA LEU A 216 5.62 13.19 -7.08
C LEU A 216 6.17 13.63 -5.72
N ARG A 217 5.89 14.89 -5.32
CA ARG A 217 6.28 15.40 -3.99
C ARG A 217 5.68 14.56 -2.87
N TRP A 218 4.38 14.34 -2.90
CA TRP A 218 3.67 13.63 -1.85
C TRP A 218 3.94 12.13 -1.87
N SER A 219 4.14 11.53 -3.05
CA SER A 219 4.61 10.15 -3.19
C SER A 219 5.95 9.93 -2.48
N ARG A 220 6.87 10.90 -2.53
CA ARG A 220 8.12 10.83 -1.78
C ARG A 220 7.87 10.77 -0.26
N HIS A 221 6.92 11.55 0.26
CA HIS A 221 6.53 11.48 1.68
C HIS A 221 5.94 10.12 2.04
N MET A 222 5.08 9.55 1.19
CA MET A 222 4.53 8.20 1.38
C MET A 222 5.64 7.15 1.46
N VAL A 223 6.55 7.14 0.49
CA VAL A 223 7.66 6.18 0.44
C VAL A 223 8.61 6.32 1.62
N SER A 224 8.95 7.57 2.00
CA SER A 224 9.89 7.82 3.10
C SER A 224 9.33 7.44 4.47
N GLY A 225 8.01 7.55 4.68
CA GLY A 225 7.35 7.21 5.94
C GLY A 225 6.97 5.73 6.07
N TYR A 226 6.92 4.99 4.95
CA TYR A 226 6.38 3.63 4.90
C TYR A 226 7.00 2.68 5.92
N THR A 227 8.33 2.67 6.03
CA THR A 227 9.04 1.72 6.91
C THR A 227 8.64 1.88 8.37
N GLU A 228 8.55 3.11 8.86
CA GLU A 228 8.21 3.41 10.25
C GLU A 228 6.70 3.29 10.49
N GLY A 229 5.89 3.80 9.57
CA GLY A 229 4.43 3.81 9.71
C GLY A 229 3.78 2.45 9.53
N ALA A 230 4.19 1.69 8.51
CA ALA A 230 3.57 0.40 8.19
C ALA A 230 4.20 -0.81 8.88
N MET A 231 5.31 -0.62 9.64
CA MET A 231 6.02 -1.72 10.31
C MET A 231 5.09 -2.49 11.26
N PHE A 232 4.95 -3.78 11.02
CA PHE A 232 4.13 -4.68 11.83
C PHE A 232 4.68 -6.10 11.80
N THR A 233 4.38 -6.90 12.81
CA THR A 233 4.61 -8.35 12.81
C THR A 233 3.39 -9.01 13.45
N ASP A 234 2.67 -9.77 12.65
CA ASP A 234 1.58 -10.61 13.15
C ASP A 234 2.19 -11.85 13.82
N ALA A 235 1.91 -12.03 15.09
CA ALA A 235 2.40 -13.19 15.87
C ALA A 235 1.91 -14.54 15.28
N ARG A 236 0.79 -14.54 14.55
CA ARG A 236 0.22 -15.72 13.90
C ARG A 236 0.90 -16.09 12.59
N VAL A 237 1.38 -15.07 11.85
CA VAL A 237 1.93 -15.22 10.50
C VAL A 237 3.44 -14.98 10.47
N GLY A 238 4.03 -14.35 11.49
CA GLY A 238 5.41 -13.92 11.55
C GLY A 238 6.44 -14.89 12.16
N PRO A 239 6.40 -16.23 11.88
CA PRO A 239 7.40 -17.13 12.42
C PRO A 239 8.76 -16.90 11.75
N GLY A 240 9.82 -17.13 12.55
CA GLY A 240 11.21 -16.94 12.09
C GLY A 240 11.60 -17.76 10.86
N TRP A 241 10.90 -18.88 10.57
CA TRP A 241 11.19 -19.71 9.41
C TRP A 241 11.00 -18.97 8.07
N HIS A 242 10.14 -17.95 7.99
CA HIS A 242 10.00 -17.12 6.77
C HIS A 242 11.32 -16.46 6.37
N PHE A 243 12.07 -15.95 7.35
CA PHE A 243 13.41 -15.41 7.11
C PHE A 243 14.38 -16.50 6.62
N THR A 244 14.34 -17.67 7.25
CA THR A 244 15.20 -18.81 6.87
C THR A 244 14.92 -19.24 5.42
N VAL A 245 13.65 -19.37 5.04
CA VAL A 245 13.25 -19.71 3.66
C VAL A 245 13.67 -18.62 2.69
N PHE A 246 13.43 -17.34 3.03
CA PHE A 246 13.82 -16.24 2.16
C PHE A 246 15.34 -16.19 1.94
N PHE A 247 16.12 -16.18 3.00
CA PHE A 247 17.60 -16.09 2.87
C PHE A 247 18.22 -17.36 2.28
N GLY A 248 17.65 -18.52 2.56
CA GLY A 248 18.05 -19.78 1.92
C GLY A 248 17.75 -19.74 0.41
N ALA A 249 16.56 -19.33 0.02
CA ALA A 249 16.20 -19.15 -1.39
C ALA A 249 17.08 -18.08 -2.06
N LEU A 250 17.32 -16.95 -1.39
CA LEU A 250 18.20 -15.89 -1.90
C LEU A 250 19.62 -16.39 -2.13
N ALA A 251 20.19 -17.17 -1.22
CA ALA A 251 21.52 -17.75 -1.39
C ALA A 251 21.58 -18.67 -2.63
N LEU A 252 20.56 -19.53 -2.81
CA LEU A 252 20.45 -20.39 -4.00
C LEU A 252 20.29 -19.57 -5.28
N VAL A 253 19.49 -18.50 -5.24
CA VAL A 253 19.34 -17.57 -6.37
C VAL A 253 20.65 -16.89 -6.73
N VAL A 254 21.38 -16.38 -5.73
CA VAL A 254 22.68 -15.71 -5.94
C VAL A 254 23.70 -16.66 -6.56
N VAL A 255 23.83 -17.88 -6.01
CA VAL A 255 24.73 -18.91 -6.56
C VAL A 255 24.32 -19.30 -7.98
N GLY A 256 23.03 -19.55 -8.20
CA GLY A 256 22.47 -19.88 -9.50
C GLY A 256 22.66 -18.79 -10.54
N ALA A 257 22.41 -17.53 -10.17
CA ALA A 257 22.63 -16.36 -11.02
C ALA A 257 24.10 -16.18 -11.37
N TRP A 258 24.98 -16.25 -10.38
CA TRP A 258 26.43 -16.22 -10.60
C TRP A 258 26.88 -17.26 -11.62
N TRP A 259 26.44 -18.51 -11.45
CA TRP A 259 26.78 -19.60 -12.36
C TRP A 259 26.16 -19.39 -13.76
N SER A 260 24.91 -19.02 -13.84
CA SER A 260 24.19 -18.81 -15.09
C SER A 260 24.76 -17.66 -15.94
N TRP A 261 25.29 -16.61 -15.29
CA TRP A 261 25.72 -15.38 -15.96
C TRP A 261 27.22 -15.25 -16.21
N ARG A 262 28.05 -16.26 -15.83
CA ARG A 262 29.50 -16.22 -16.00
C ARG A 262 29.97 -15.93 -17.42
N GLY A 263 29.25 -16.38 -18.44
CA GLY A 263 29.61 -16.19 -19.86
C GLY A 263 29.03 -14.91 -20.49
N ARG A 264 28.40 -14.05 -19.71
CA ARG A 264 27.82 -12.79 -20.18
C ARG A 264 28.82 -11.65 -20.13
N THR A 265 28.58 -10.61 -20.94
CA THR A 265 29.37 -9.38 -20.88
C THR A 265 29.28 -8.72 -19.51
N ARG A 266 30.21 -7.85 -19.15
CA ARG A 266 30.18 -7.09 -17.88
C ARG A 266 28.90 -6.26 -17.77
N ALA A 267 28.49 -5.61 -18.86
CA ALA A 267 27.30 -4.77 -18.89
C ALA A 267 26.02 -5.59 -18.67
N GLU A 268 25.85 -6.74 -19.35
CA GLU A 268 24.71 -7.63 -19.12
C GLU A 268 24.67 -8.16 -17.68
N ARG A 269 25.81 -8.54 -17.13
CA ARG A 269 25.89 -9.00 -15.74
C ARG A 269 25.48 -7.92 -14.76
N LEU A 270 25.99 -6.70 -14.93
CA LEU A 270 25.62 -5.56 -14.09
C LEU A 270 24.11 -5.30 -14.15
N ALA A 271 23.53 -5.26 -15.34
CA ALA A 271 22.09 -5.08 -15.51
C ALA A 271 21.29 -6.20 -14.82
N LEU A 272 21.67 -7.46 -15.01
CA LEU A 272 20.99 -8.60 -14.41
C LEU A 272 21.08 -8.58 -12.88
N TRP A 273 22.26 -8.23 -12.31
CA TRP A 273 22.41 -8.05 -10.85
C TRP A 273 21.62 -6.86 -10.31
N THR A 274 21.54 -5.77 -11.08
CA THR A 274 20.71 -4.62 -10.71
C THR A 274 19.23 -5.00 -10.65
N VAL A 275 18.72 -5.69 -11.68
CA VAL A 275 17.31 -6.14 -11.69
C VAL A 275 17.03 -7.12 -10.56
N LEU A 276 17.91 -8.11 -10.35
CA LEU A 276 17.77 -9.09 -9.27
C LEU A 276 17.80 -8.42 -7.89
N GLY A 277 18.78 -7.55 -7.66
CA GLY A 277 18.93 -6.84 -6.39
C GLY A 277 17.72 -5.95 -6.09
N LEU A 278 17.19 -5.28 -7.12
CA LEU A 278 16.01 -4.42 -7.00
C LEU A 278 14.76 -5.24 -6.63
N ILE A 279 14.48 -6.34 -7.33
CA ILE A 279 13.37 -7.23 -7.01
C ILE A 279 13.51 -7.74 -5.57
N CYS A 280 14.66 -8.32 -5.24
CA CYS A 280 14.89 -8.91 -3.92
C CYS A 280 14.74 -7.88 -2.80
N TRP A 281 15.27 -6.66 -2.99
CA TRP A 281 15.19 -5.62 -1.95
C TRP A 281 13.79 -5.06 -1.78
N VAL A 282 13.10 -4.74 -2.87
CA VAL A 282 11.74 -4.17 -2.78
C VAL A 282 10.75 -5.19 -2.23
N GLU A 283 10.81 -6.44 -2.72
CA GLU A 283 9.96 -7.51 -2.22
C GLU A 283 10.29 -7.88 -0.77
N PHE A 284 11.57 -7.87 -0.38
CA PHE A 284 11.96 -8.05 1.01
C PHE A 284 11.36 -6.96 1.92
N LYS A 285 11.46 -5.70 1.52
CA LYS A 285 10.83 -4.62 2.28
C LYS A 285 9.32 -4.78 2.33
N HIS A 286 8.69 -5.12 1.21
CA HIS A 286 7.25 -5.30 1.14
C HIS A 286 6.75 -6.38 2.11
N GLY A 287 7.36 -7.56 2.11
CA GLY A 287 6.91 -8.68 2.93
C GLY A 287 7.40 -8.69 4.37
N PHE A 288 8.56 -8.08 4.65
CA PHE A 288 9.15 -8.16 5.99
C PHE A 288 9.11 -6.85 6.78
N VAL A 289 8.87 -5.70 6.17
CA VAL A 289 8.51 -4.48 6.92
C VAL A 289 7.11 -4.65 7.51
N ARG A 290 6.17 -5.18 6.73
CA ARG A 290 4.88 -5.64 7.24
C ARG A 290 4.86 -7.18 7.19
N HIS A 291 5.32 -7.80 8.29
CA HIS A 291 5.47 -9.25 8.38
C HIS A 291 4.16 -9.92 8.82
N ASP A 292 3.23 -9.96 7.91
CA ASP A 292 1.94 -10.65 7.96
C ASP A 292 1.76 -11.41 6.63
N THR A 293 0.57 -11.47 6.07
CA THR A 293 0.30 -12.14 4.77
C THR A 293 1.07 -11.53 3.59
N HIS A 294 1.66 -10.32 3.72
CA HIS A 294 2.49 -9.71 2.68
C HIS A 294 3.75 -10.53 2.36
N VAL A 295 4.24 -11.32 3.32
CA VAL A 295 5.41 -12.19 3.10
C VAL A 295 5.18 -13.22 1.99
N ALA A 296 3.92 -13.57 1.71
CA ALA A 296 3.59 -14.50 0.63
C ALA A 296 4.04 -13.99 -0.75
N GLY A 297 3.83 -12.70 -1.03
CA GLY A 297 4.31 -12.06 -2.27
C GLY A 297 5.82 -12.11 -2.40
N THR A 298 6.53 -11.86 -1.31
CA THR A 298 8.00 -11.93 -1.24
C THR A 298 8.53 -13.34 -1.50
N LEU A 299 7.95 -14.36 -0.84
CA LEU A 299 8.35 -15.76 -1.04
C LEU A 299 8.02 -16.25 -2.45
N LEU A 300 6.89 -15.81 -3.01
CA LEU A 300 6.55 -16.08 -4.40
C LEU A 300 7.57 -15.47 -5.35
N ALA A 301 7.89 -14.19 -5.19
CA ALA A 301 8.83 -13.48 -6.06
C ALA A 301 10.21 -14.14 -6.07
N ILE A 302 10.80 -14.36 -4.88
CA ILE A 302 12.12 -15.00 -4.77
C ILE A 302 12.09 -16.46 -5.28
N GLY A 303 10.98 -17.18 -5.04
CA GLY A 303 10.78 -18.54 -5.52
C GLY A 303 10.72 -18.66 -7.05
N LEU A 304 10.22 -17.64 -7.75
CA LEU A 304 10.12 -17.66 -9.22
C LEU A 304 11.42 -17.29 -9.93
N VAL A 305 12.35 -16.59 -9.27
CA VAL A 305 13.60 -16.15 -9.90
C VAL A 305 14.42 -17.31 -10.48
N PRO A 306 14.65 -18.48 -9.80
CA PRO A 306 15.44 -19.58 -10.34
C PRO A 306 14.94 -20.08 -11.69
N LEU A 307 13.61 -20.05 -11.92
CA LEU A 307 13.01 -20.48 -13.19
C LEU A 307 13.36 -19.55 -14.34
N THR A 308 13.64 -18.27 -14.07
CA THR A 308 13.95 -17.27 -15.10
C THR A 308 15.43 -17.32 -15.52
N LEU A 309 16.28 -18.01 -14.78
CA LEU A 309 17.71 -18.14 -15.10
C LEU A 309 17.92 -19.10 -16.28
N ARG A 310 18.95 -18.83 -17.09
CA ARG A 310 19.31 -19.67 -18.23
C ARG A 310 20.30 -20.77 -17.81
N TRP A 311 19.81 -21.95 -17.54
CA TRP A 311 20.61 -23.09 -17.13
C TRP A 311 21.31 -23.75 -18.35
N ARG A 312 22.59 -23.99 -18.24
CA ARG A 312 23.38 -24.67 -19.30
C ARG A 312 23.11 -26.17 -19.37
N ARG A 313 22.72 -26.79 -18.26
CA ARG A 313 22.46 -28.22 -18.16
C ARG A 313 21.05 -28.43 -17.58
N ARG A 314 20.29 -29.36 -18.16
CA ARG A 314 18.89 -29.62 -17.80
C ARG A 314 18.70 -30.02 -16.33
N TYR A 315 19.64 -30.78 -15.75
CA TYR A 315 19.54 -31.18 -14.35
C TYR A 315 19.57 -29.96 -13.40
N LEU A 316 20.28 -28.90 -13.75
CA LEU A 316 20.27 -27.64 -12.99
C LEU A 316 18.91 -26.95 -13.09
N GLY A 317 18.21 -27.09 -14.21
CA GLY A 317 16.83 -26.63 -14.36
C GLY A 317 15.85 -27.37 -13.43
N TRP A 318 16.06 -28.65 -13.20
CA TRP A 318 15.29 -29.42 -12.22
C TRP A 318 15.60 -28.99 -10.78
N VAL A 319 16.87 -28.73 -10.47
CA VAL A 319 17.25 -28.15 -9.16
C VAL A 319 16.60 -26.78 -8.97
N ALA A 320 16.58 -25.95 -10.02
CA ALA A 320 15.89 -24.66 -9.99
C ALA A 320 14.37 -24.80 -9.73
N LEU A 321 13.75 -25.78 -10.37
CA LEU A 321 12.32 -26.08 -10.13
C LEU A 321 12.07 -26.54 -8.69
N ALA A 322 12.92 -27.41 -8.14
CA ALA A 322 12.81 -27.83 -6.74
C ALA A 322 12.98 -26.65 -5.77
N ALA A 323 13.99 -25.80 -6.00
CA ALA A 323 14.17 -24.58 -5.21
C ALA A 323 12.97 -23.62 -5.31
N SER A 324 12.41 -23.47 -6.52
CA SER A 324 11.20 -22.67 -6.73
C SER A 324 9.99 -23.22 -6.01
N SER A 325 9.86 -24.55 -5.95
CA SER A 325 8.76 -25.22 -5.23
C SER A 325 8.78 -24.89 -3.74
N LEU A 326 9.94 -24.73 -3.11
CA LEU A 326 10.05 -24.31 -1.71
C LEU A 326 9.50 -22.88 -1.51
N GLY A 327 9.83 -21.95 -2.40
CA GLY A 327 9.27 -20.59 -2.36
C GLY A 327 7.77 -20.56 -2.57
N LEU A 328 7.26 -21.36 -3.53
CA LEU A 328 5.81 -21.45 -3.80
C LEU A 328 5.04 -22.07 -2.62
N VAL A 329 5.56 -23.14 -2.01
CA VAL A 329 4.97 -23.76 -0.81
C VAL A 329 5.02 -22.77 0.35
N GLY A 330 6.13 -22.06 0.54
CA GLY A 330 6.26 -21.02 1.55
C GLY A 330 5.23 -19.90 1.36
N ALA A 331 5.01 -19.46 0.12
CA ALA A 331 4.00 -18.45 -0.20
C ALA A 331 2.57 -18.95 0.09
N LEU A 332 2.24 -20.19 -0.29
CA LEU A 332 0.95 -20.80 0.02
C LEU A 332 0.67 -20.84 1.53
N ASN A 333 1.64 -21.31 2.32
CA ASN A 333 1.50 -21.39 3.77
C ASN A 333 1.38 -20.02 4.45
N ALA A 334 1.99 -18.99 3.88
CA ALA A 334 1.89 -17.63 4.41
C ALA A 334 0.54 -16.95 4.10
N MET A 335 -0.21 -17.45 3.12
CA MET A 335 -1.50 -16.87 2.71
C MET A 335 -2.70 -17.46 3.43
N ASP A 336 -2.65 -18.73 3.79
CA ASP A 336 -3.83 -19.44 4.30
C ASP A 336 -3.42 -20.51 5.32
N SER A 337 -4.28 -20.73 6.31
CA SER A 337 -4.17 -21.85 7.25
C SER A 337 -4.40 -23.22 6.60
N ASP A 338 -5.07 -23.26 5.46
CA ASP A 338 -5.31 -24.47 4.67
C ASP A 338 -4.92 -24.27 3.19
N PRO A 339 -3.61 -24.33 2.87
CA PRO A 339 -3.10 -24.08 1.52
C PRO A 339 -3.62 -25.07 0.47
N TRP A 340 -4.06 -26.26 0.89
CA TRP A 340 -4.58 -27.29 -0.01
C TRP A 340 -5.89 -26.89 -0.67
N LYS A 341 -6.73 -26.07 0.00
CA LYS A 341 -7.96 -25.52 -0.59
C LYS A 341 -7.67 -24.68 -1.83
N ARG A 342 -6.56 -23.93 -1.82
CA ARG A 342 -6.17 -23.09 -2.96
C ARG A 342 -5.72 -23.89 -4.17
N LEU A 343 -5.25 -25.12 -3.98
CA LEU A 343 -4.86 -26.02 -5.07
C LEU A 343 -6.06 -26.74 -5.71
N GLN A 344 -7.26 -26.62 -5.15
CA GLN A 344 -8.45 -27.21 -5.74
C GLN A 344 -8.90 -26.43 -6.99
N PRO A 345 -9.27 -27.10 -8.10
CA PRO A 345 -9.65 -26.46 -9.36
C PRO A 345 -11.10 -25.94 -9.33
N THR A 346 -11.44 -25.13 -8.32
CA THR A 346 -12.81 -24.65 -8.09
C THR A 346 -13.12 -23.33 -8.79
N GLY A 347 -12.09 -22.61 -9.27
CA GLY A 347 -12.19 -21.25 -9.78
C GLY A 347 -13.03 -21.06 -11.05
N ALA A 348 -13.19 -22.11 -11.87
CA ALA A 348 -13.89 -22.00 -13.15
C ALA A 348 -15.35 -21.55 -13.01
N ARG A 349 -16.04 -21.96 -11.94
CA ARG A 349 -17.42 -21.56 -11.66
C ARG A 349 -17.49 -20.05 -11.32
N GLU A 350 -16.58 -19.58 -10.50
CA GLU A 350 -16.50 -18.16 -10.10
C GLU A 350 -16.13 -17.28 -11.29
N LEU A 351 -15.15 -17.69 -12.09
CA LEU A 351 -14.79 -16.96 -13.31
C LEU A 351 -15.97 -16.88 -14.28
N ALA A 352 -16.72 -17.99 -14.46
CA ALA A 352 -17.92 -18.00 -15.30
C ALA A 352 -19.02 -17.08 -14.76
N HIS A 353 -19.19 -17.01 -13.43
CA HIS A 353 -20.11 -16.08 -12.78
C HIS A 353 -19.72 -14.63 -13.07
N GLU A 354 -18.47 -14.26 -12.83
CA GLU A 354 -17.96 -12.90 -13.05
C GLU A 354 -17.96 -12.54 -14.54
N THR A 355 -17.64 -13.46 -15.43
CA THR A 355 -17.73 -13.23 -16.88
C THR A 355 -19.18 -12.94 -17.32
N ARG A 356 -20.18 -13.60 -16.74
CA ARG A 356 -21.59 -13.26 -16.99
C ARG A 356 -21.93 -11.84 -16.52
N MET A 357 -21.40 -11.40 -15.38
CA MET A 357 -21.56 -9.99 -14.94
C MET A 357 -20.88 -9.01 -15.88
N LEU A 358 -19.77 -9.40 -16.53
CA LEU A 358 -19.08 -8.55 -17.51
C LEU A 358 -19.98 -8.22 -18.71
N VAL A 359 -20.71 -9.22 -19.22
CA VAL A 359 -21.57 -9.09 -20.41
C VAL A 359 -23.02 -8.72 -20.09
N ASP A 360 -23.48 -8.90 -18.86
CA ASP A 360 -24.85 -8.58 -18.42
C ASP A 360 -24.86 -7.41 -17.41
N PRO A 361 -25.16 -6.18 -17.86
CA PRO A 361 -25.22 -5.02 -16.99
C PRO A 361 -26.29 -5.12 -15.88
N ALA A 362 -27.37 -5.86 -16.09
CA ALA A 362 -28.43 -6.00 -15.08
C ALA A 362 -27.94 -6.83 -13.90
N ARG A 363 -27.29 -7.97 -14.16
CA ARG A 363 -26.63 -8.80 -13.13
C ARG A 363 -25.61 -8.00 -12.36
N ARG A 364 -24.78 -7.22 -13.06
CA ARG A 364 -23.75 -6.38 -12.42
C ARG A 364 -24.36 -5.33 -11.51
N ARG A 365 -25.41 -4.60 -11.95
CA ARG A 365 -26.13 -3.64 -11.09
C ARG A 365 -26.73 -4.31 -9.86
N HIS A 366 -27.31 -5.50 -10.03
CA HIS A 366 -27.85 -6.27 -8.93
C HIS A 366 -26.78 -6.67 -7.90
N ALA A 367 -25.63 -7.17 -8.35
CA ALA A 367 -24.50 -7.52 -7.49
C ALA A 367 -23.97 -6.29 -6.71
N ILE A 368 -23.84 -5.12 -7.36
CA ILE A 368 -23.44 -3.87 -6.72
C ILE A 368 -24.46 -3.46 -5.65
N ALA A 369 -25.75 -3.52 -5.96
CA ALA A 369 -26.81 -3.16 -5.01
C ALA A 369 -26.82 -4.09 -3.78
N GLN A 370 -26.66 -5.39 -4.00
CA GLN A 370 -26.54 -6.37 -2.90
C GLN A 370 -25.32 -6.11 -2.02
N ALA A 371 -24.15 -5.86 -2.62
CA ALA A 371 -22.91 -5.55 -1.90
C ALA A 371 -23.07 -4.25 -1.09
N ARG A 372 -23.66 -3.21 -1.68
CA ARG A 372 -23.94 -1.93 -0.99
C ARG A 372 -24.86 -2.14 0.21
N ALA A 373 -25.93 -2.91 0.05
CA ALA A 373 -26.84 -3.24 1.15
C ALA A 373 -26.17 -4.06 2.25
N ALA A 374 -25.23 -4.95 1.91
CA ALA A 374 -24.46 -5.71 2.88
C ALA A 374 -23.55 -4.80 3.70
N VAL A 375 -22.82 -3.88 3.07
CA VAL A 375 -21.96 -2.90 3.76
C VAL A 375 -22.78 -1.97 4.65
N ARG A 376 -23.95 -1.51 4.20
CA ARG A 376 -24.87 -0.71 5.07
C ARG A 376 -25.25 -1.47 6.33
N ARG A 377 -25.59 -2.75 6.23
CA ARG A 377 -25.91 -3.59 7.43
C ARG A 377 -24.72 -3.76 8.36
N GLU A 378 -23.50 -3.90 7.81
CA GLU A 378 -22.28 -4.06 8.59
C GLU A 378 -21.87 -2.77 9.32
N LEU A 379 -21.98 -1.63 8.64
CA LEU A 379 -21.68 -0.31 9.23
C LEU A 379 -22.74 0.13 10.24
N ALA A 380 -23.99 -0.20 9.98
CA ALA A 380 -25.16 0.13 10.83
C ALA A 380 -25.15 1.58 11.32
N ILE A 381 -24.93 2.55 10.40
CA ILE A 381 -24.95 3.97 10.74
C ILE A 381 -26.40 4.38 11.00
N ASP A 382 -26.61 4.98 12.18
CA ASP A 382 -27.93 5.46 12.58
C ASP A 382 -28.45 6.55 11.61
N PRO A 383 -29.73 6.53 11.20
CA PRO A 383 -30.30 7.55 10.35
C PRO A 383 -30.08 8.99 10.86
N ALA A 384 -30.13 9.21 12.18
CA ALA A 384 -29.86 10.52 12.75
C ALA A 384 -28.41 11.04 12.54
N VAL A 385 -27.46 10.15 12.31
CA VAL A 385 -26.08 10.51 11.91
C VAL A 385 -26.08 10.95 10.45
N ILE A 386 -26.78 10.21 9.57
CA ILE A 386 -26.89 10.56 8.15
C ILE A 386 -27.61 11.89 7.97
N ASP A 387 -28.72 12.10 8.69
CA ASP A 387 -29.48 13.37 8.69
C ASP A 387 -28.59 14.54 9.15
N ALA A 388 -27.72 14.32 10.15
CA ALA A 388 -26.80 15.34 10.64
C ALA A 388 -25.69 15.68 9.64
N ILE A 389 -25.29 14.76 8.74
CA ILE A 389 -24.37 15.03 7.64
C ILE A 389 -25.05 15.91 6.60
N GLY A 390 -26.29 15.57 6.21
CA GLY A 390 -27.03 16.20 5.13
C GLY A 390 -26.49 15.88 3.75
N GLU A 391 -26.82 16.69 2.75
CA GLU A 391 -26.41 16.48 1.34
C GLU A 391 -25.05 17.11 1.00
N GLY A 392 -24.44 17.85 1.93
CA GLY A 392 -23.19 18.57 1.74
C GLY A 392 -21.96 17.66 1.62
N PRO A 393 -20.84 18.24 1.18
CA PRO A 393 -19.58 17.51 1.09
C PRO A 393 -19.09 17.02 2.47
N VAL A 394 -18.65 15.76 2.53
CA VAL A 394 -18.20 15.12 3.77
C VAL A 394 -16.88 14.37 3.58
N HIS A 395 -15.99 14.50 4.57
CA HIS A 395 -14.85 13.59 4.74
C HIS A 395 -15.21 12.48 5.73
N VAL A 396 -14.71 11.27 5.51
CA VAL A 396 -14.88 10.14 6.44
C VAL A 396 -13.54 9.79 7.08
N ALA A 397 -13.43 9.96 8.41
CA ALA A 397 -12.24 9.71 9.20
C ALA A 397 -12.47 8.55 10.20
N PRO A 398 -11.41 7.88 10.67
CA PRO A 398 -10.03 7.99 10.19
C PRO A 398 -9.77 7.16 8.93
N GLN A 399 -10.67 6.23 8.55
CA GLN A 399 -10.36 5.24 7.49
C GLN A 399 -11.57 4.58 6.83
N GLU A 400 -12.79 4.69 7.37
CA GLU A 400 -13.95 3.88 6.94
C GLU A 400 -14.65 4.47 5.71
N THR A 401 -13.89 4.65 4.62
CA THR A 401 -14.39 5.21 3.35
C THR A 401 -15.51 4.38 2.70
N SER A 402 -15.66 3.10 3.10
CA SER A 402 -16.79 2.27 2.65
C SER A 402 -18.15 2.89 2.99
N ALA A 403 -18.22 3.74 4.03
CA ALA A 403 -19.42 4.48 4.38
C ALA A 403 -19.85 5.46 3.28
N VAL A 404 -18.90 6.11 2.61
CA VAL A 404 -19.17 6.99 1.46
C VAL A 404 -19.95 6.25 0.40
N TRP A 405 -19.41 5.12 -0.03
CA TRP A 405 -20.01 4.29 -1.06
C TRP A 405 -21.35 3.68 -0.61
N ALA A 406 -21.39 3.16 0.62
CA ALA A 406 -22.57 2.48 1.12
C ALA A 406 -23.77 3.40 1.27
N TYR A 407 -23.57 4.63 1.75
CA TYR A 407 -24.62 5.60 2.02
C TYR A 407 -24.78 6.69 0.96
N ASP A 408 -24.00 6.61 -0.13
CA ASP A 408 -24.04 7.55 -1.25
C ASP A 408 -23.74 8.99 -0.82
N LEU A 409 -22.73 9.14 0.05
CA LEU A 409 -22.36 10.44 0.60
C LEU A 409 -21.55 11.25 -0.43
N ASN A 410 -21.71 12.55 -0.44
CA ASN A 410 -20.94 13.48 -1.27
C ASN A 410 -19.51 13.58 -0.73
N TRP A 411 -18.60 12.77 -1.27
CA TRP A 411 -17.26 12.60 -0.71
C TRP A 411 -16.32 13.74 -1.05
N ARG A 412 -15.80 14.41 -0.03
CA ARG A 412 -14.71 15.40 -0.14
C ARG A 412 -13.53 14.96 0.73
N PRO A 413 -12.63 14.11 0.23
CA PRO A 413 -11.56 13.55 1.05
C PRO A 413 -10.56 14.59 1.52
N LEU A 414 -9.89 14.29 2.65
CA LEU A 414 -8.57 14.84 2.91
C LEU A 414 -7.57 14.23 1.93
N PRO A 415 -6.47 14.93 1.59
CA PRO A 415 -5.48 14.40 0.65
C PRO A 415 -4.98 13.01 1.05
N GLN A 416 -4.61 12.80 2.29
CA GLN A 416 -4.41 11.46 2.85
C GLN A 416 -5.69 11.03 3.57
N PHE A 417 -6.54 10.32 2.85
CA PHE A 417 -7.89 9.98 3.31
C PHE A 417 -7.95 8.88 4.38
N GLN A 418 -6.80 8.26 4.70
CA GLN A 418 -6.64 7.34 5.83
C GLN A 418 -5.63 7.91 6.81
N SER A 419 -6.06 8.38 7.97
CA SER A 419 -5.19 8.99 8.99
C SER A 419 -4.04 8.06 9.42
N PHE A 420 -4.29 6.74 9.50
CA PHE A 420 -3.24 5.74 9.76
C PHE A 420 -2.06 5.81 8.77
N SER A 421 -2.32 6.17 7.53
CA SER A 421 -1.28 6.27 6.48
C SER A 421 -0.62 7.65 6.41
N THR A 422 -0.89 8.53 7.35
CA THR A 422 -0.26 9.84 7.50
C THR A 422 1.09 9.69 8.21
N TRP A 423 2.05 9.03 7.56
CA TRP A 423 3.31 8.59 8.18
C TRP A 423 4.38 9.66 8.31
N THR A 424 4.16 10.85 7.80
CA THR A 424 5.12 11.95 7.86
C THR A 424 4.46 13.27 8.27
N GLY A 425 5.20 14.12 8.97
CA GLY A 425 4.71 15.46 9.32
C GLY A 425 4.37 16.34 8.10
N GLY A 426 4.86 15.99 6.91
CA GLY A 426 4.46 16.65 5.66
C GLY A 426 3.03 16.28 5.25
N LEU A 427 2.67 15.01 5.31
CA LEU A 427 1.31 14.52 5.01
C LEU A 427 0.32 14.99 6.07
N ASP A 428 0.71 14.98 7.33
CA ASP A 428 -0.09 15.46 8.44
C ASP A 428 -0.43 16.96 8.30
N ARG A 429 0.57 17.79 8.00
CA ARG A 429 0.33 19.21 7.67
C ARG A 429 -0.56 19.42 6.45
N LEU A 430 -0.42 18.56 5.43
CA LEU A 430 -1.26 18.62 4.24
C LEU A 430 -2.73 18.40 4.56
N ASN A 431 -3.02 17.42 5.42
CA ASN A 431 -4.39 17.15 5.89
C ASN A 431 -4.92 18.29 6.77
N ALA A 432 -4.11 18.75 7.75
CA ALA A 432 -4.50 19.87 8.61
C ALA A 432 -4.79 21.12 7.78
N ALA A 433 -3.91 21.51 6.87
CA ALA A 433 -4.12 22.66 6.00
C ALA A 433 -5.38 22.54 5.12
N ARG A 434 -5.76 21.34 4.70
CA ARG A 434 -7.02 21.12 3.99
C ARG A 434 -8.24 21.30 4.91
N LEU A 435 -8.17 20.85 6.16
CA LEU A 435 -9.22 21.07 7.16
C LEU A 435 -9.40 22.56 7.48
N GLU A 436 -8.32 23.29 7.63
CA GLU A 436 -8.29 24.73 7.93
C GLU A 436 -8.71 25.59 6.73
N SER A 437 -8.54 25.08 5.50
CA SER A 437 -8.86 25.80 4.27
C SER A 437 -10.36 25.98 4.06
N PRO A 438 -10.82 27.11 3.50
CA PRO A 438 -12.23 27.29 3.07
C PRO A 438 -12.72 26.16 2.14
N ASP A 439 -11.81 25.60 1.33
CA ASP A 439 -12.10 24.50 0.41
C ASP A 439 -12.12 23.11 1.08
N GLY A 440 -11.82 23.01 2.37
CA GLY A 440 -11.87 21.75 3.10
C GLY A 440 -13.30 21.23 3.30
N PRO A 441 -13.48 19.97 3.76
CA PRO A 441 -14.79 19.40 3.98
C PRO A 441 -15.54 20.18 5.08
N PRO A 442 -16.79 20.65 4.83
CA PRO A 442 -17.56 21.35 5.86
C PRO A 442 -18.05 20.39 6.96
N VAL A 443 -18.10 19.10 6.65
CA VAL A 443 -18.52 18.05 7.58
C VAL A 443 -17.48 16.93 7.58
N VAL A 444 -17.19 16.40 8.78
CA VAL A 444 -16.38 15.19 8.95
C VAL A 444 -17.24 14.16 9.67
N LEU A 445 -17.48 13.02 9.02
CA LEU A 445 -18.02 11.83 9.66
C LEU A 445 -16.85 11.04 10.25
N ARG A 446 -16.81 10.87 11.55
CA ARG A 446 -15.74 10.18 12.23
C ARG A 446 -16.22 8.91 12.90
N GLN A 447 -15.46 7.83 12.69
CA GLN A 447 -15.70 6.56 13.36
C GLN A 447 -14.72 6.38 14.52
N SER A 448 -15.23 5.98 15.67
CA SER A 448 -14.38 5.48 16.74
C SER A 448 -13.87 4.09 16.39
N THR A 449 -12.59 3.97 16.05
CA THR A 449 -11.95 2.72 15.65
C THR A 449 -11.09 2.12 16.77
N ALA A 450 -10.85 0.82 16.68
CA ALA A 450 -9.84 0.17 17.49
C ALA A 450 -8.44 0.67 17.09
N ARG A 451 -7.49 0.54 18.03
CA ARG A 451 -6.08 0.80 17.76
C ARG A 451 -5.54 -0.18 16.74
N LEU A 452 -4.78 0.33 15.79
CA LEU A 452 -4.19 -0.47 14.72
C LEU A 452 -2.68 -0.54 14.92
N ASP A 453 -2.09 -1.73 14.82
CA ASP A 453 -0.63 -1.95 14.80
C ASP A 453 0.15 -1.24 15.94
N ARG A 454 -0.42 -1.14 17.15
CA ARG A 454 0.13 -0.40 18.30
C ARG A 454 0.24 1.12 18.09
N HIS A 455 -0.49 1.68 17.13
CA HIS A 455 -0.66 3.13 17.03
C HIS A 455 -1.84 3.58 17.90
N ASN A 456 -1.76 4.82 18.38
CA ASN A 456 -2.88 5.45 19.08
C ASN A 456 -3.44 6.56 18.18
N PRO A 457 -4.75 6.58 17.90
CA PRO A 457 -5.38 7.60 17.05
C PRO A 457 -5.07 9.05 17.44
N VAL A 458 -4.79 9.31 18.72
CA VAL A 458 -4.39 10.66 19.19
C VAL A 458 -3.05 11.10 18.59
N PHE A 459 -2.14 10.15 18.31
CA PHE A 459 -0.78 10.43 17.85
C PHE A 459 -0.54 10.06 16.37
N GLU A 460 -1.53 9.47 15.68
CA GLU A 460 -1.39 9.06 14.28
C GLU A 460 -1.29 10.26 13.32
N SER A 461 -2.06 11.32 13.58
CA SER A 461 -2.11 12.54 12.78
C SER A 461 -2.27 13.76 13.70
N PRO A 462 -1.22 14.13 14.44
CA PRO A 462 -1.36 15.13 15.51
C PRO A 462 -1.79 16.51 15.01
N GLN A 463 -1.39 16.95 13.82
CA GLN A 463 -1.81 18.24 13.27
C GLN A 463 -3.25 18.19 12.74
N GLU A 464 -3.64 17.08 12.09
CA GLU A 464 -5.04 16.83 11.69
C GLU A 464 -5.97 16.83 12.91
N ASN A 465 -5.58 16.14 13.99
CA ASN A 465 -6.35 16.14 15.24
C ASN A 465 -6.47 17.54 15.84
N MET A 466 -5.39 18.33 15.82
CA MET A 466 -5.41 19.72 16.31
C MET A 466 -6.37 20.59 15.46
N ALA A 467 -6.33 20.46 14.14
CA ALA A 467 -7.24 21.18 13.25
C ALA A 467 -8.71 20.79 13.51
N LEU A 468 -8.99 19.49 13.71
CA LEU A 468 -10.35 19.04 14.07
C LEU A 468 -10.83 19.64 15.41
N ILE A 469 -9.92 19.77 16.39
CA ILE A 469 -10.26 20.39 17.68
C ILE A 469 -10.51 21.89 17.52
N CYS A 470 -9.68 22.59 16.74
CA CYS A 470 -9.72 24.05 16.64
C CYS A 470 -10.83 24.57 15.70
N ASP A 471 -11.08 23.85 14.61
CA ASP A 471 -11.91 24.35 13.50
C ASP A 471 -13.23 23.58 13.30
N TYR A 472 -13.49 22.54 14.11
CA TYR A 472 -14.72 21.74 14.01
C TYR A 472 -15.37 21.55 15.38
N ARG A 473 -16.72 21.39 15.37
CA ARG A 473 -17.49 21.05 16.57
C ARG A 473 -18.28 19.76 16.35
N GLN A 474 -18.43 18.97 17.37
CA GLN A 474 -19.33 17.82 17.37
C GLN A 474 -20.77 18.29 17.37
N VAL A 475 -21.56 17.89 16.37
CA VAL A 475 -22.98 18.22 16.27
C VAL A 475 -23.88 17.01 16.54
N ARG A 476 -23.35 15.79 16.36
CA ARG A 476 -24.08 14.55 16.62
C ARG A 476 -23.12 13.43 16.98
N MET A 477 -23.54 12.58 17.89
CA MET A 477 -22.86 11.32 18.18
C MET A 477 -23.89 10.23 18.48
N VAL A 478 -23.78 9.09 17.79
CA VAL A 478 -24.60 7.89 18.04
C VAL A 478 -23.69 6.66 17.91
N GLY A 479 -23.58 5.89 18.98
CA GLY A 479 -22.73 4.72 19.04
C GLY A 479 -21.25 5.06 18.79
N ARG A 480 -20.68 4.49 17.72
CA ARG A 480 -19.29 4.72 17.31
C ARG A 480 -19.10 5.83 16.26
N TRP A 481 -20.17 6.49 15.86
CA TRP A 481 -20.17 7.49 14.81
C TRP A 481 -20.44 8.88 15.37
N GLU A 482 -19.61 9.82 14.98
CA GLU A 482 -19.77 11.24 15.29
C GLU A 482 -19.73 12.09 14.03
N VAL A 483 -20.49 13.16 14.02
CA VAL A 483 -20.52 14.18 12.98
C VAL A 483 -19.89 15.44 13.53
N LEU A 484 -18.81 15.86 12.90
CA LEU A 484 -18.14 17.12 13.19
C LEU A 484 -18.49 18.12 12.08
N ARG A 485 -18.84 19.34 12.44
CA ARG A 485 -19.13 20.43 11.51
C ARG A 485 -18.12 21.56 11.70
N ARG A 486 -17.66 22.10 10.58
CA ARG A 486 -16.73 23.24 10.59
C ARG A 486 -17.33 24.43 11.33
N THR A 487 -16.50 25.15 12.05
CA THR A 487 -16.81 26.39 12.76
C THR A 487 -15.67 27.39 12.55
N GLU A 488 -15.79 28.58 13.12
CA GLU A 488 -14.66 29.50 13.23
C GLU A 488 -13.57 28.89 14.11
N ASN A 489 -12.30 29.24 13.81
CA ASN A 489 -11.18 28.78 14.60
C ASN A 489 -11.28 29.35 16.02
N ARG A 490 -11.24 28.47 17.00
CA ARG A 490 -11.41 28.81 18.42
C ARG A 490 -10.13 28.68 19.25
N CYS A 491 -9.02 28.36 18.59
CA CYS A 491 -7.75 28.20 19.27
C CYS A 491 -6.91 29.48 19.20
N GLY A 492 -6.34 29.84 20.33
CA GLY A 492 -5.41 30.98 20.45
C GLY A 492 -3.99 30.66 19.95
N ALA A 493 -3.06 31.56 20.22
CA ALA A 493 -1.66 31.37 19.90
C ALA A 493 -0.99 30.31 20.80
N GLU A 494 0.04 29.67 20.27
CA GLU A 494 0.84 28.72 21.03
C GLU A 494 1.80 29.45 22.00
N ARG A 495 1.90 28.94 23.22
CA ARG A 495 2.80 29.45 24.27
C ARG A 495 3.69 28.30 24.75
N LEU A 496 5.00 28.50 24.73
CA LEU A 496 5.94 27.51 25.29
C LEU A 496 5.82 27.49 26.83
N LEU A 497 5.62 26.29 27.38
CA LEU A 497 5.54 26.06 28.82
C LEU A 497 6.89 25.64 29.41
N ALA A 498 7.53 24.67 28.79
CA ALA A 498 8.80 24.12 29.25
C ALA A 498 9.54 23.40 28.13
N THR A 499 10.85 23.30 28.26
CA THR A 499 11.71 22.46 27.44
C THR A 499 12.44 21.48 28.34
N VAL A 500 12.32 20.17 28.06
CA VAL A 500 12.92 19.10 28.85
C VAL A 500 13.77 18.20 27.96
N ARG A 501 14.96 17.84 28.45
CA ARG A 501 15.80 16.82 27.78
C ARG A 501 15.55 15.46 28.39
N VAL A 502 15.22 14.49 27.55
CA VAL A 502 14.94 13.11 27.95
C VAL A 502 16.25 12.39 28.29
N ARG A 503 16.29 11.70 29.42
CA ARG A 503 17.40 10.87 29.86
C ARG A 503 16.92 9.45 30.10
N GLY A 504 17.46 8.51 29.35
CA GLY A 504 17.07 7.10 29.47
C GLY A 504 15.57 6.87 29.24
N THR A 505 14.95 6.18 30.19
CA THR A 505 13.51 5.83 30.17
C THR A 505 12.75 6.50 31.34
N GLU A 506 13.22 7.62 31.83
CA GLU A 506 12.58 8.36 32.91
C GLU A 506 11.22 8.93 32.47
N SER A 507 10.32 9.04 33.43
CA SER A 507 9.03 9.71 33.21
C SER A 507 9.24 11.21 33.17
N VAL A 508 8.67 11.85 32.17
CA VAL A 508 8.68 13.30 32.02
C VAL A 508 7.39 13.88 32.56
N THR A 509 7.48 14.82 33.49
CA THR A 509 6.32 15.53 34.05
C THR A 509 5.76 16.48 33.00
N ILE A 510 4.44 16.43 32.79
CA ILE A 510 3.72 17.34 31.90
C ILE A 510 3.45 18.65 32.66
N PRO A 511 3.90 19.80 32.16
CA PRO A 511 3.58 21.07 32.77
C PRO A 511 2.07 21.33 32.78
N THR A 512 1.56 21.92 33.83
CA THR A 512 0.15 22.30 33.93
C THR A 512 -0.11 23.54 33.09
N GLY A 513 -1.10 23.49 32.21
CA GLY A 513 -1.66 24.68 31.54
C GLY A 513 -2.74 25.36 32.39
N HIS A 514 -3.31 26.43 31.89
CA HIS A 514 -4.53 27.01 32.45
C HIS A 514 -5.74 26.10 32.17
N SER A 515 -6.84 26.30 32.87
CA SER A 515 -8.03 25.46 32.78
C SER A 515 -8.71 25.49 31.38
N ASP A 516 -8.43 26.51 30.59
CA ASP A 516 -8.94 26.71 29.23
C ASP A 516 -7.91 26.38 28.13
N GLU A 517 -6.81 25.72 28.48
CA GLU A 517 -5.70 25.43 27.55
C GLU A 517 -5.60 23.95 27.18
N LEU A 518 -5.35 23.71 25.91
CA LEU A 518 -4.78 22.45 25.41
C LEU A 518 -3.28 22.40 25.74
N VAL A 519 -2.78 21.29 26.27
CA VAL A 519 -1.34 21.07 26.43
C VAL A 519 -0.87 19.97 25.49
N PHE A 520 0.20 20.23 24.77
CA PHE A 520 0.77 19.28 23.80
C PHE A 520 2.29 19.33 23.79
N ALA A 521 2.92 18.28 23.32
CA ALA A 521 4.36 18.17 23.18
C ALA A 521 4.80 18.12 21.72
N ARG A 522 5.95 18.73 21.41
CA ARG A 522 6.74 18.47 20.20
C ARG A 522 8.07 17.86 20.60
N ILE A 523 8.43 16.76 19.97
CA ILE A 523 9.64 16.00 20.31
C ILE A 523 10.64 16.12 19.18
N ARG A 524 11.83 16.63 19.49
CA ARG A 524 12.97 16.70 18.57
C ARG A 524 13.93 15.57 18.91
N TRP A 525 14.05 14.61 18.01
CA TRP A 525 14.95 13.47 18.17
C TRP A 525 15.72 13.20 16.88
N ASN A 526 17.03 12.98 17.03
CA ASN A 526 17.91 12.72 15.92
C ASN A 526 18.61 11.36 16.09
N PRO A 527 18.10 10.31 15.49
CA PRO A 527 18.71 8.99 15.58
C PRO A 527 20.07 8.94 14.89
N GLY A 528 20.96 8.11 15.40
CA GLY A 528 22.29 7.89 14.82
C GLY A 528 22.25 7.28 13.42
N LEU A 529 23.42 7.30 12.75
CA LEU A 529 23.55 6.82 11.35
C LEU A 529 23.11 5.36 11.19
N VAL A 530 23.48 4.49 12.13
CA VAL A 530 23.13 3.03 12.09
C VAL A 530 21.61 2.86 12.06
N TRP A 531 20.88 3.60 12.88
CA TRP A 531 19.41 3.56 12.90
C TRP A 531 18.83 3.97 11.53
N ARG A 532 19.35 5.04 10.93
CA ARG A 532 18.90 5.55 9.62
C ARG A 532 19.16 4.56 8.50
N VAL A 533 20.38 4.01 8.44
CA VAL A 533 20.77 3.01 7.42
C VAL A 533 19.89 1.76 7.56
N ARG A 534 19.70 1.27 8.78
CA ARG A 534 18.86 0.11 9.05
C ARG A 534 17.39 0.35 8.68
N SER A 535 16.83 1.52 9.01
CA SER A 535 15.47 1.92 8.63
C SER A 535 15.32 2.02 7.10
N PHE A 536 16.34 2.46 6.39
CA PHE A 536 16.33 2.50 4.93
C PHE A 536 16.36 1.10 4.31
N ILE A 537 17.24 0.21 4.77
CA ILE A 537 17.41 -1.13 4.21
C ILE A 537 16.23 -2.05 4.59
N TYR A 538 15.80 -2.03 5.83
CA TYR A 538 14.78 -2.92 6.39
C TYR A 538 13.88 -2.22 7.39
N ARG A 539 14.14 -2.37 8.69
CA ARG A 539 13.41 -1.79 9.83
C ARG A 539 14.38 -1.08 10.76
N PRO A 540 13.97 -0.02 11.44
CA PRO A 540 14.79 0.54 12.52
C PRO A 540 15.01 -0.51 13.63
N SER A 541 16.07 -0.36 14.41
CA SER A 541 16.36 -1.24 15.55
C SER A 541 15.33 -1.08 16.67
N THR A 542 14.89 0.16 16.85
CA THR A 542 13.91 0.57 17.87
C THR A 542 13.01 1.64 17.27
N MET A 543 11.75 1.69 17.69
CA MET A 543 10.81 2.75 17.32
C MET A 543 10.63 3.72 18.49
N PRO A 544 10.46 5.02 18.23
CA PRO A 544 9.95 5.95 19.24
C PRO A 544 8.59 5.46 19.76
N GLU A 545 8.46 5.42 21.09
CA GLU A 545 7.21 5.00 21.72
C GLU A 545 6.85 5.93 22.89
N ILE A 546 5.55 6.16 23.06
CA ILE A 546 4.99 6.79 24.27
C ILE A 546 4.29 5.71 25.07
N ALA A 547 4.67 5.57 26.33
CA ALA A 547 3.97 4.71 27.27
C ALA A 547 2.97 5.54 28.07
N LEU A 548 1.73 5.10 28.06
CA LEU A 548 0.59 5.73 28.71
C LEU A 548 -0.03 4.77 29.72
N PRO A 549 -0.50 5.26 30.88
CA PRO A 549 -1.23 4.44 31.84
C PRO A 549 -2.60 4.04 31.24
N GLU A 550 -2.89 2.75 31.26
CA GLU A 550 -4.21 2.20 30.94
C GLU A 550 -4.64 1.25 32.05
N GLY A 551 -5.44 1.76 32.97
CA GLY A 551 -5.76 1.04 34.20
C GLY A 551 -4.49 0.72 35.00
N PRO A 552 -4.26 -0.54 35.43
CA PRO A 552 -3.09 -0.93 36.23
C PRO A 552 -1.81 -1.12 35.38
N SER A 553 -1.86 -1.02 34.05
CA SER A 553 -0.74 -1.30 33.14
C SER A 553 -0.31 -0.10 32.34
N LEU A 554 0.98 -0.08 31.95
CA LEU A 554 1.49 0.87 30.96
C LEU A 554 1.38 0.24 29.57
N GLN A 555 0.66 0.90 28.66
CA GLN A 555 0.61 0.54 27.26
C GLN A 555 1.55 1.42 26.44
N THR A 556 2.33 0.80 25.55
CA THR A 556 3.26 1.51 24.69
C THR A 556 2.69 1.69 23.27
N TYR A 557 2.78 2.91 22.76
CA TYR A 557 2.30 3.30 21.44
C TYR A 557 3.47 3.78 20.59
N ARG A 558 3.57 3.23 19.40
CA ARG A 558 4.60 3.64 18.43
C ARG A 558 4.22 4.97 17.78
N ILE A 559 5.23 5.81 17.57
CA ILE A 559 5.08 7.05 16.83
C ILE A 559 6.16 7.08 15.75
N PRO A 560 5.80 7.20 14.45
CA PRO A 560 6.77 7.44 13.40
C PRO A 560 7.61 8.68 13.73
N ARG A 561 8.94 8.58 13.60
CA ARG A 561 9.86 9.67 13.91
C ARG A 561 9.45 10.99 13.25
N ALA A 562 8.96 10.93 12.03
CA ALA A 562 8.56 12.10 11.27
C ALA A 562 7.30 12.81 11.82
N LEU A 563 6.54 12.17 12.73
CA LEU A 563 5.38 12.75 13.41
C LEU A 563 5.72 13.35 14.78
N LEU A 564 6.87 13.03 15.36
CA LEU A 564 7.29 13.53 16.68
C LEU A 564 7.32 15.06 16.78
N GLY A 565 7.58 15.76 15.67
CA GLY A 565 7.56 17.22 15.61
C GLY A 565 6.16 17.84 15.50
N GLY A 566 5.10 17.03 15.40
CA GLY A 566 3.70 17.48 15.45
C GLY A 566 3.23 17.77 16.87
N PRO A 567 2.06 18.41 17.05
CA PRO A 567 1.48 18.72 18.36
C PRO A 567 0.85 17.47 18.98
N LEU A 568 1.63 16.67 19.68
CA LEU A 568 1.15 15.46 20.38
C LEU A 568 0.32 15.88 21.59
N LEU A 569 -1.00 15.79 21.49
CA LEU A 569 -1.93 16.23 22.53
C LEU A 569 -1.79 15.40 23.79
N LEU A 570 -1.66 16.06 24.95
CA LEU A 570 -1.43 15.44 26.27
C LEU A 570 -2.50 15.81 27.31
N HIS A 571 -3.10 16.99 27.19
CA HIS A 571 -4.14 17.47 28.08
C HIS A 571 -5.12 18.35 27.32
N ALA A 572 -6.40 18.33 27.73
CA ALA A 572 -7.44 19.21 27.24
C ALA A 572 -8.39 19.59 28.38
N PRO A 573 -9.02 20.77 28.32
CA PRO A 573 -10.02 21.19 29.29
C PRO A 573 -11.15 20.17 29.48
N ASP A 574 -11.67 20.03 30.71
CA ASP A 574 -12.71 19.04 31.01
C ASP A 574 -14.05 19.32 30.34
N ASP A 575 -14.37 20.59 30.19
CA ASP A 575 -15.59 21.09 29.53
C ASP A 575 -15.51 21.06 28.00
N LEU A 576 -14.33 20.79 27.43
CA LEU A 576 -14.16 20.71 25.99
C LEU A 576 -14.70 19.41 25.44
N VAL A 577 -15.70 19.46 24.56
CA VAL A 577 -16.16 18.32 23.79
C VAL A 577 -15.10 18.01 22.73
N LEU A 578 -14.32 16.98 22.96
CA LEU A 578 -13.33 16.47 22.02
C LEU A 578 -13.93 15.40 21.10
N PRO A 579 -13.40 15.27 19.87
CA PRO A 579 -13.71 14.12 19.05
C PRO A 579 -13.54 12.82 19.84
N HIS A 580 -14.51 11.92 19.69
CA HIS A 580 -14.61 10.69 20.48
C HIS A 580 -13.28 9.91 20.52
N ARG A 581 -12.89 9.42 21.69
CA ARG A 581 -11.63 8.77 22.04
C ARG A 581 -10.37 9.66 22.11
N LEU A 582 -10.38 10.90 21.66
CA LEU A 582 -9.23 11.76 21.98
C LEU A 582 -9.15 12.00 23.50
N ARG A 583 -10.28 12.06 24.20
CA ARG A 583 -10.33 12.27 25.66
C ARG A 583 -9.80 11.08 26.49
N GLN A 584 -9.92 9.85 26.01
CA GLN A 584 -9.51 8.65 26.78
C GLN A 584 -8.02 8.59 27.16
N VAL A 585 -7.21 9.51 26.65
CA VAL A 585 -5.76 9.51 26.78
C VAL A 585 -5.25 10.76 27.56
N LEU A 586 -6.13 11.68 27.96
CA LEU A 586 -5.75 13.07 28.18
C LEU A 586 -5.63 13.56 29.64
N ASP A 587 -5.77 12.72 30.66
CA ASP A 587 -5.49 13.17 32.04
C ASP A 587 -4.11 12.73 32.51
N LEU A 588 -3.11 13.04 31.70
CA LEU A 588 -1.75 12.63 31.94
C LEU A 588 -0.99 13.66 32.77
N ARG A 589 -0.53 13.28 33.95
CA ARG A 589 0.45 14.09 34.72
C ARG A 589 1.89 13.83 34.29
N THR A 590 2.15 12.64 33.75
CA THR A 590 3.47 12.22 33.30
C THR A 590 3.36 11.39 32.02
N ILE A 591 4.39 11.46 31.17
CA ILE A 591 4.59 10.57 30.02
C ILE A 591 5.92 9.85 30.17
N ARG A 592 5.97 8.60 29.73
CA ARG A 592 7.21 7.86 29.62
C ARG A 592 7.58 7.70 28.15
N LEU A 593 8.73 8.24 27.77
CA LEU A 593 9.26 8.20 26.41
C LEU A 593 10.24 7.04 26.30
N VAL A 594 9.97 6.12 25.39
CA VAL A 594 10.76 4.90 25.22
C VAL A 594 11.53 5.00 23.90
N HIS A 595 12.81 4.64 23.94
CA HIS A 595 13.74 4.74 22.78
C HIS A 595 13.98 6.16 22.25
N LEU A 596 13.81 7.17 23.12
CA LEU A 596 13.97 8.58 22.80
C LEU A 596 15.05 9.25 23.64
N ASP A 597 16.05 8.48 24.11
CA ASP A 597 17.16 9.04 24.89
C ASP A 597 17.87 10.16 24.12
N GLY A 598 18.18 11.24 24.83
CA GLY A 598 18.77 12.45 24.27
C GLY A 598 17.81 13.34 23.48
N ALA A 599 16.53 12.96 23.34
CA ALA A 599 15.53 13.82 22.72
C ALA A 599 15.26 15.08 23.54
N THR A 600 14.80 16.13 22.89
CA THR A 600 14.28 17.35 23.51
C THR A 600 12.77 17.40 23.33
N VAL A 601 12.04 17.59 24.41
CA VAL A 601 10.59 17.76 24.44
C VAL A 601 10.27 19.20 24.75
N ASP A 602 9.60 19.86 23.83
CA ASP A 602 9.06 21.21 24.03
C ASP A 602 7.56 21.07 24.32
N PHE A 603 7.13 21.49 25.49
CA PHE A 603 5.73 21.52 25.89
C PHE A 603 5.14 22.89 25.56
N PHE A 604 3.98 22.87 24.95
CA PHE A 604 3.24 24.08 24.58
C PHE A 604 1.83 24.03 25.17
N ALA A 605 1.28 25.22 25.41
CA ALA A 605 -0.13 25.43 25.70
C ALA A 605 -0.77 26.31 24.62
N ARG A 606 -2.06 26.13 24.42
CA ARG A 606 -2.88 26.92 23.51
C ARG A 606 -4.28 27.05 24.11
N THR A 607 -4.75 28.28 24.28
CA THR A 607 -6.14 28.51 24.72
C THR A 607 -7.13 27.94 23.70
N VAL A 608 -8.23 27.42 24.16
CA VAL A 608 -9.35 26.96 23.32
C VAL A 608 -10.66 27.46 23.91
N THR A 609 -11.42 28.19 23.12
CA THR A 609 -12.75 28.67 23.54
C THR A 609 -13.73 27.51 23.47
N PRO A 610 -14.40 27.13 24.58
CA PRO A 610 -15.48 26.15 24.56
C PRO A 610 -16.59 26.58 23.61
N TYR A 611 -17.39 25.61 23.12
CA TYR A 611 -18.62 25.96 22.42
C TYR A 611 -19.58 26.59 23.42
N GLY A 612 -20.17 27.69 23.04
CA GLY A 612 -21.32 28.20 23.79
C GLY A 612 -22.42 27.13 23.86
N PRO A 613 -23.26 27.15 24.90
CA PRO A 613 -24.35 26.19 25.11
C PRO A 613 -25.29 26.10 23.92
#